data_10ff2547a62e787224e5497f0ad80b87
#
_entry.id   10ff2547a62e787224e5497f0ad80b87
#
_cell.length_a   1.000
_cell.length_b   1.000
_cell.length_c   1.000
_cell.angle_alpha   90.00
_cell.angle_beta   90.00
_cell.angle_gamma   90.00
#
_symmetry.space_group_name_H-M   'P 1'
#
loop_
_entity.id
_entity.type
_entity.pdbx_description
1 polymer ?
#
loop_
_entity_poly.entity_id
_entity_poly.type
_entity_poly.pdbx_seq_one_letter_code
_entity_poly.pdbx_strand_id
1 'polypeptide(L)'
;VNETDDYKDREAADDWTDFINLARNQFTDAHTRSTEHTFQIDYTTPIGKAHTIETGVKYILRDNRANSDRYLQKADATDYLFDDDNSMHYRHRNDILAAYTGYGLKLGKFSGRAGLRYEHTKQDVKYVLGNGQDFGKDFNDLVPSASIGYRINDQQSLRFAYNMRIWRPNIWYLNPY
;
A
#
# COMPACT_ATOMS: atom_id res chain seq x y z
N VAL A 1 1.20 15.64 23.33
CA VAL A 1 0.38 16.36 24.31
C VAL A 1 0.64 15.67 25.64
N ASN A 2 1.18 16.40 26.60
CA ASN A 2 1.52 15.87 27.91
C ASN A 2 0.24 15.66 28.70
N GLU A 3 -0.03 14.45 29.20
CA GLU A 3 -1.19 14.14 30.05
C GLU A 3 -1.33 15.08 31.25
N THR A 4 -0.20 15.67 31.70
CA THR A 4 -0.14 16.64 32.79
C THR A 4 -0.69 18.01 32.46
N ASP A 5 -0.64 18.44 31.18
CA ASP A 5 -1.18 19.74 30.75
C ASP A 5 -2.71 19.66 30.61
N ASP A 6 -3.19 18.54 30.12
CA ASP A 6 -4.64 18.26 30.00
C ASP A 6 -5.33 18.19 31.37
N TYR A 7 -4.61 17.71 32.39
CA TYR A 7 -5.12 17.64 33.77
C TYR A 7 -5.18 19.03 34.43
N LYS A 8 -4.18 19.87 34.17
CA LYS A 8 -4.14 21.25 34.71
C LYS A 8 -5.25 22.13 34.15
N ASP A 9 -5.55 21.97 32.86
CA ASP A 9 -6.64 22.71 32.23
C ASP A 9 -8.02 22.25 32.76
N ARG A 10 -8.13 21.00 33.22
CA ARG A 10 -9.34 20.48 33.87
C ARG A 10 -9.51 20.98 35.33
N GLU A 11 -8.41 21.14 36.05
CA GLU A 11 -8.44 21.69 37.41
C GLU A 11 -8.72 23.22 37.42
N ALA A 12 -8.40 23.92 36.34
CA ALA A 12 -8.67 25.34 36.19
C ALA A 12 -10.11 25.66 35.75
N ALA A 13 -10.89 24.67 35.37
CA ALA A 13 -12.30 24.83 35.06
C ALA A 13 -13.10 24.97 36.35
N ASP A 14 -13.42 26.19 36.74
CA ASP A 14 -14.19 26.52 37.94
C ASP A 14 -15.64 25.98 37.91
N ASP A 15 -16.11 25.43 36.79
CA ASP A 15 -17.45 24.90 36.61
C ASP A 15 -17.44 23.59 35.82
N TRP A 16 -18.07 22.54 36.33
CA TRP A 16 -18.34 21.27 35.66
C TRP A 16 -19.08 21.46 34.32
N THR A 17 -19.75 22.56 34.12
CA THR A 17 -20.44 22.92 32.89
C THR A 17 -19.41 23.11 31.74
N ASP A 18 -18.24 23.69 32.02
CA ASP A 18 -17.21 23.87 31.03
C ASP A 18 -16.56 22.53 30.62
N PHE A 19 -16.40 21.61 31.58
CA PHE A 19 -15.95 20.26 31.31
C PHE A 19 -16.94 19.47 30.44
N ILE A 20 -18.24 19.58 30.73
CA ILE A 20 -19.30 18.94 29.93
C ILE A 20 -19.38 19.55 28.53
N ASN A 21 -19.12 20.85 28.38
CA ASN A 21 -19.08 21.54 27.10
C ASN A 21 -17.86 21.14 26.24
N LEU A 22 -16.77 20.70 26.86
CA LEU A 22 -15.59 20.13 26.18
C LEU A 22 -15.83 18.65 25.77
N ALA A 23 -16.60 17.88 26.55
CA ALA A 23 -16.99 16.51 26.27
C ALA A 23 -18.09 16.46 25.23
N ARG A 24 -17.75 16.47 23.96
CA ARG A 24 -18.69 16.43 22.83
C ARG A 24 -18.89 15.02 22.34
N ASN A 25 -20.15 14.64 22.06
CA ASN A 25 -20.42 13.45 21.30
C ASN A 25 -19.92 13.64 19.87
N GLN A 26 -19.27 12.61 19.32
CA GLN A 26 -18.74 12.63 17.96
C GLN A 26 -19.03 11.29 17.30
N PHE A 27 -19.26 11.33 16.00
CA PHE A 27 -19.18 10.14 15.17
C PHE A 27 -18.44 10.45 13.87
N THR A 28 -17.88 9.42 13.27
CA THR A 28 -17.19 9.50 12.00
C THR A 28 -17.88 8.56 11.02
N ASP A 29 -18.26 9.10 9.87
CA ASP A 29 -18.72 8.32 8.74
C ASP A 29 -17.55 8.14 7.77
N ALA A 30 -17.10 6.90 7.59
CA ALA A 30 -15.92 6.58 6.79
C ALA A 30 -16.28 5.68 5.62
N HIS A 31 -16.06 6.20 4.41
CA HIS A 31 -16.24 5.47 3.16
C HIS A 31 -14.93 5.30 2.44
N THR A 32 -14.57 4.05 2.16
CA THR A 32 -13.37 3.73 1.38
C THR A 32 -13.78 2.96 0.13
N ARG A 33 -13.27 3.40 -1.02
CA ARG A 33 -13.42 2.71 -2.31
C ARG A 33 -12.04 2.43 -2.87
N SER A 34 -11.78 1.16 -3.18
CA SER A 34 -10.57 0.71 -3.84
C SER A 34 -10.91 0.08 -5.18
N THR A 35 -10.22 0.49 -6.22
CA THR A 35 -10.36 -0.07 -7.57
C THR A 35 -8.99 -0.44 -8.09
N GLU A 36 -8.83 -1.65 -8.61
CA GLU A 36 -7.61 -2.12 -9.24
C GLU A 36 -7.90 -2.64 -10.64
N HIS A 37 -7.14 -2.16 -11.61
CA HIS A 37 -7.11 -2.68 -12.97
C HIS A 37 -5.74 -3.27 -13.24
N THR A 38 -5.68 -4.51 -13.70
CA THR A 38 -4.45 -5.18 -14.07
C THR A 38 -4.51 -5.62 -15.54
N PHE A 39 -3.50 -5.23 -16.29
CA PHE A 39 -3.26 -5.66 -17.66
C PHE A 39 -1.92 -6.40 -17.70
N GLN A 40 -1.91 -7.58 -18.29
CA GLN A 40 -0.71 -8.42 -18.35
C GLN A 40 -0.65 -9.15 -19.69
N ILE A 41 0.55 -9.18 -20.25
CA ILE A 41 0.87 -9.96 -21.45
C ILE A 41 2.11 -10.77 -21.14
N ASP A 42 2.00 -12.08 -21.31
CA ASP A 42 3.08 -13.04 -21.11
C ASP A 42 3.37 -13.77 -22.42
N TYR A 43 4.64 -13.91 -22.71
CA TYR A 43 5.12 -14.72 -23.81
C TYR A 43 6.14 -15.74 -23.31
N THR A 44 5.89 -17.01 -23.64
CA THR A 44 6.77 -18.11 -23.27
C THR A 44 7.13 -18.89 -24.51
N THR A 45 8.41 -19.12 -24.73
CA THR A 45 8.89 -19.90 -25.86
C THR A 45 9.94 -20.93 -25.42
N PRO A 46 9.75 -22.20 -25.78
CA PRO A 46 10.77 -23.23 -25.61
C PRO A 46 11.84 -23.06 -26.70
N ILE A 47 13.10 -23.22 -26.32
CA ILE A 47 14.26 -23.27 -27.24
C ILE A 47 14.86 -24.65 -27.12
N GLY A 48 14.58 -25.48 -28.11
CA GLY A 48 14.97 -26.89 -28.06
C GLY A 48 14.21 -27.66 -26.97
N LYS A 49 14.87 -28.65 -26.36
CA LYS A 49 14.26 -29.57 -25.38
C LYS A 49 14.54 -29.17 -23.92
N ALA A 50 15.50 -28.29 -23.69
CA ALA A 50 16.04 -28.01 -22.36
C ALA A 50 15.87 -26.58 -21.92
N HIS A 51 15.62 -25.66 -22.81
CA HIS A 51 15.62 -24.23 -22.53
C HIS A 51 14.21 -23.62 -22.69
N THR A 52 13.90 -22.63 -21.87
CA THR A 52 12.66 -21.88 -21.97
C THR A 52 12.95 -20.42 -21.69
N ILE A 53 12.45 -19.53 -22.53
CA ILE A 53 12.47 -18.09 -22.30
C ILE A 53 11.05 -17.66 -21.98
N GLU A 54 10.91 -16.86 -20.95
CA GLU A 54 9.68 -16.22 -20.53
C GLU A 54 9.91 -14.71 -20.52
N THR A 55 8.99 -13.95 -21.06
CA THR A 55 9.02 -12.49 -21.00
C THR A 55 7.62 -11.96 -20.87
N GLY A 56 7.46 -10.81 -20.24
CA GLY A 56 6.14 -10.21 -20.10
C GLY A 56 6.19 -8.77 -19.63
N VAL A 57 5.03 -8.14 -19.78
CA VAL A 57 4.79 -6.79 -19.30
C VAL A 57 3.50 -6.80 -18.49
N LYS A 58 3.53 -6.12 -17.36
CA LYS A 58 2.37 -5.99 -16.47
C LYS A 58 2.18 -4.52 -16.11
N TYR A 59 0.95 -4.05 -16.23
CA TYR A 59 0.53 -2.74 -15.77
C TYR A 59 -0.58 -2.88 -14.74
N ILE A 60 -0.43 -2.22 -13.61
CA ILE A 60 -1.41 -2.20 -12.52
C ILE A 60 -1.74 -0.75 -12.22
N LEU A 61 -3.02 -0.42 -12.29
CA LEU A 61 -3.58 0.85 -11.85
C LEU A 61 -4.42 0.62 -10.59
N ARG A 62 -4.03 1.23 -9.48
CA ARG A 62 -4.80 1.24 -8.24
C ARG A 62 -5.28 2.65 -7.95
N ASP A 63 -6.56 2.80 -7.69
CA ASP A 63 -7.20 4.06 -7.28
C ASP A 63 -7.95 3.81 -5.98
N ASN A 64 -7.42 4.35 -4.88
CA ASN A 64 -8.02 4.26 -3.55
C ASN A 64 -8.53 5.65 -3.18
N ARG A 65 -9.79 5.73 -2.81
CA ARG A 65 -10.42 6.94 -2.28
C ARG A 65 -10.92 6.65 -0.89
N ALA A 66 -10.60 7.52 0.03
CA ALA A 66 -11.10 7.46 1.39
C ALA A 66 -11.67 8.81 1.77
N ASN A 67 -12.91 8.79 2.22
CA ASN A 67 -13.63 9.92 2.77
C ASN A 67 -13.94 9.57 4.23
N SER A 68 -13.54 10.43 5.13
CA SER A 68 -13.80 10.33 6.55
C SER A 68 -14.44 11.64 7.00
N ASP A 69 -15.74 11.61 7.17
CA ASP A 69 -16.56 12.75 7.57
C ASP A 69 -16.80 12.69 9.07
N ARG A 70 -16.31 13.69 9.79
CA ARG A 70 -16.47 13.79 11.23
C ARG A 70 -17.58 14.76 11.57
N TYR A 71 -18.40 14.37 12.55
CA TYR A 71 -19.53 15.14 13.04
C TYR A 71 -19.43 15.30 14.55
N LEU A 72 -19.67 16.52 15.03
CA LEU A 72 -19.63 16.88 16.43
C LEU A 72 -21.03 17.35 16.89
N GLN A 73 -21.46 16.87 18.03
CA GLN A 73 -22.68 17.36 18.71
C GLN A 73 -22.27 18.33 19.80
N LYS A 74 -22.82 19.55 19.78
CA LYS A 74 -22.69 20.51 20.90
C LYS A 74 -23.47 20.01 22.09
N ALA A 75 -23.03 20.35 23.29
CA ALA A 75 -23.62 19.86 24.54
C ALA A 75 -25.10 20.17 24.72
N ASP A 76 -25.56 21.28 24.14
CA ASP A 76 -26.93 21.82 24.22
C ASP A 76 -27.74 21.59 22.93
N ALA A 77 -27.20 20.90 21.96
CA ALA A 77 -27.83 20.67 20.65
C ALA A 77 -28.17 19.18 20.44
N THR A 78 -29.31 18.94 19.79
CA THR A 78 -29.69 17.60 19.34
C THR A 78 -29.05 17.20 18.03
N ASP A 79 -28.57 18.17 17.26
CA ASP A 79 -28.08 17.99 15.91
C ASP A 79 -26.53 17.85 15.87
N TYR A 80 -26.06 17.01 14.98
CA TYR A 80 -24.64 16.86 14.68
C TYR A 80 -24.24 17.85 13.60
N LEU A 81 -23.16 18.57 13.85
CA LEU A 81 -22.56 19.50 12.89
C LEU A 81 -21.31 18.87 12.26
N PHE A 82 -21.17 19.09 10.97
CA PHE A 82 -20.00 18.66 10.23
C PHE A 82 -18.73 19.38 10.74
N ASP A 83 -17.69 18.61 11.02
CA ASP A 83 -16.39 19.10 11.51
C ASP A 83 -15.40 19.06 10.35
N ASP A 84 -15.30 20.18 9.62
CA ASP A 84 -14.44 20.33 8.44
C ASP A 84 -12.96 20.17 8.80
N ASP A 85 -12.54 20.73 9.95
CA ASP A 85 -11.14 20.73 10.40
C ASP A 85 -10.60 19.30 10.70
N ASN A 86 -11.50 18.40 11.11
CA ASN A 86 -11.13 17.03 11.45
C ASN A 86 -11.70 15.99 10.48
N SER A 87 -12.34 16.42 9.41
CA SER A 87 -12.72 15.57 8.28
C SER A 87 -11.57 15.45 7.29
N MET A 88 -11.47 14.30 6.62
CA MET A 88 -10.39 14.04 5.69
C MET A 88 -10.89 13.28 4.46
N HIS A 89 -10.66 13.85 3.29
CA HIS A 89 -10.89 13.18 2.01
C HIS A 89 -9.59 13.11 1.24
N TYR A 90 -9.17 11.92 0.86
CA TYR A 90 -7.97 11.76 0.04
C TYR A 90 -8.14 10.71 -1.05
N ARG A 91 -7.36 10.87 -2.09
CA ARG A 91 -7.23 9.92 -3.18
C ARG A 91 -5.76 9.50 -3.30
N HIS A 92 -5.53 8.19 -3.27
CA HIS A 92 -4.24 7.58 -3.47
C HIS A 92 -4.24 6.76 -4.75
N ARG A 93 -3.48 7.19 -5.73
CA ARG A 93 -3.30 6.52 -7.01
C ARG A 93 -1.91 5.91 -7.10
N ASN A 94 -1.87 4.65 -7.52
CA ASN A 94 -0.65 3.90 -7.80
C ASN A 94 -0.69 3.38 -9.24
N ASP A 95 0.27 3.81 -10.05
CA ASP A 95 0.54 3.30 -11.38
C ASP A 95 1.81 2.46 -11.33
N ILE A 96 1.72 1.17 -11.65
CA ILE A 96 2.84 0.22 -11.58
C ILE A 96 3.04 -0.40 -12.96
N LEU A 97 4.16 -0.08 -13.60
CA LEU A 97 4.57 -0.70 -14.86
C LEU A 97 5.75 -1.64 -14.58
N ALA A 98 5.60 -2.90 -14.96
CA ALA A 98 6.65 -3.90 -14.81
C ALA A 98 6.93 -4.60 -16.13
N ALA A 99 8.21 -4.78 -16.44
CA ALA A 99 8.69 -5.63 -17.51
C ALA A 99 9.61 -6.71 -16.93
N TYR A 100 9.48 -7.92 -17.39
CA TYR A 100 10.28 -9.03 -16.86
C TYR A 100 10.68 -10.02 -17.93
N THR A 101 11.82 -10.67 -17.68
CA THR A 101 12.31 -11.78 -18.48
C THR A 101 12.82 -12.87 -17.56
N GLY A 102 12.66 -14.11 -18.00
CA GLY A 102 13.12 -15.29 -17.30
C GLY A 102 13.71 -16.32 -18.26
N TYR A 103 14.71 -17.03 -17.78
CA TYR A 103 15.33 -18.14 -18.48
C TYR A 103 15.24 -19.39 -17.62
N GLY A 104 14.69 -20.44 -18.19
CA GLY A 104 14.58 -21.76 -17.60
C GLY A 104 15.48 -22.78 -18.31
N LEU A 105 16.13 -23.62 -17.52
CA LEU A 105 16.96 -24.73 -18.00
C LEU A 105 16.50 -26.02 -17.32
N LYS A 106 16.37 -27.11 -18.12
CA LYS A 106 16.04 -28.45 -17.61
C LYS A 106 16.91 -29.48 -18.31
N LEU A 107 17.86 -30.03 -17.57
CA LEU A 107 18.83 -31.02 -18.06
C LEU A 107 18.76 -32.28 -17.17
N GLY A 108 18.05 -33.29 -17.62
CA GLY A 108 17.88 -34.56 -16.90
C GLY A 108 17.35 -34.36 -15.49
N LYS A 109 18.20 -34.57 -14.47
CA LYS A 109 17.86 -34.39 -13.05
C LYS A 109 18.04 -32.96 -12.55
N PHE A 110 18.66 -32.10 -13.33
CA PHE A 110 18.95 -30.70 -12.98
C PHE A 110 17.91 -29.76 -13.59
N SER A 111 17.48 -28.78 -12.83
CA SER A 111 16.62 -27.67 -13.27
C SER A 111 17.16 -26.36 -12.72
N GLY A 112 17.16 -25.33 -13.55
CA GLY A 112 17.57 -23.98 -13.17
C GLY A 112 16.58 -22.97 -13.71
N ARG A 113 16.36 -21.88 -13.00
CA ARG A 113 15.62 -20.71 -13.47
C ARG A 113 16.28 -19.45 -12.96
N ALA A 114 16.45 -18.48 -13.84
CA ALA A 114 16.87 -17.14 -13.51
C ALA A 114 15.90 -16.14 -14.11
N GLY A 115 15.60 -15.08 -13.39
CA GLY A 115 14.67 -14.05 -13.83
C GLY A 115 15.09 -12.67 -13.36
N LEU A 116 14.72 -11.69 -14.16
CA LEU A 116 14.92 -10.28 -13.86
C LEU A 116 13.60 -9.53 -14.14
N ARG A 117 13.18 -8.73 -13.17
CA ARG A 117 12.00 -7.86 -13.28
C ARG A 117 12.42 -6.43 -13.00
N TYR A 118 12.12 -5.55 -13.92
CA TYR A 118 12.16 -4.11 -13.72
C TYR A 118 10.75 -3.61 -13.42
N GLU A 119 10.63 -2.75 -12.43
CA GLU A 119 9.36 -2.19 -12.02
C GLU A 119 9.48 -0.68 -11.79
N HIS A 120 8.65 0.07 -12.49
CA HIS A 120 8.46 1.50 -12.28
C HIS A 120 7.12 1.72 -11.60
N THR A 121 7.14 2.38 -10.44
CA THR A 121 5.94 2.69 -9.66
C THR A 121 5.84 4.18 -9.47
N LYS A 122 4.72 4.75 -9.86
CA LYS A 122 4.35 6.13 -9.58
C LYS A 122 3.23 6.16 -8.57
N GLN A 123 3.44 6.88 -7.47
CA GLN A 123 2.45 7.10 -6.41
C GLN A 123 2.07 8.56 -6.38
N ASP A 124 0.77 8.84 -6.40
CA ASP A 124 0.20 10.18 -6.24
C ASP A 124 -0.85 10.14 -5.12
N VAL A 125 -0.69 11.01 -4.13
CA VAL A 125 -1.67 11.23 -3.07
C VAL A 125 -2.15 12.65 -3.14
N LYS A 126 -3.47 12.82 -3.22
CA LYS A 126 -4.14 14.12 -3.25
C LYS A 126 -5.16 14.21 -2.13
N TYR A 127 -5.08 15.28 -1.37
CA TYR A 127 -6.05 15.62 -0.35
C TYR A 127 -7.06 16.61 -0.93
N VAL A 128 -8.34 16.28 -0.83
CA VAL A 128 -9.45 17.14 -1.27
C VAL A 128 -9.97 17.94 -0.10
N LEU A 129 -9.92 17.37 1.10
CA LEU A 129 -10.34 17.96 2.36
C LEU A 129 -9.40 17.50 3.46
N GLY A 130 -9.11 18.39 4.42
CA GLY A 130 -8.25 18.12 5.57
C GLY A 130 -6.85 18.70 5.43
N ASN A 131 -6.05 18.57 6.49
CA ASN A 131 -4.72 19.20 6.62
C ASN A 131 -3.57 18.41 5.98
N GLY A 132 -3.86 17.35 5.20
CA GLY A 132 -2.86 16.57 4.48
C GLY A 132 -2.26 17.35 3.30
N GLN A 133 -0.98 17.11 3.02
CA GLN A 133 -0.30 17.69 1.86
C GLN A 133 -0.30 16.72 0.70
N ASP A 134 -0.56 17.24 -0.50
CA ASP A 134 -0.40 16.49 -1.73
C ASP A 134 1.06 16.08 -1.91
N PHE A 135 1.30 14.82 -2.23
CA PHE A 135 2.64 14.36 -2.55
C PHE A 135 2.61 13.29 -3.65
N GLY A 136 3.69 13.24 -4.41
CA GLY A 136 3.93 12.23 -5.42
C GLY A 136 5.35 11.69 -5.30
N LYS A 137 5.53 10.42 -5.62
CA LYS A 137 6.84 9.78 -5.63
C LYS A 137 6.93 8.69 -6.68
N ASP A 138 8.09 8.64 -7.34
CA ASP A 138 8.43 7.63 -8.33
C ASP A 138 9.49 6.71 -7.76
N PHE A 139 9.34 5.39 -8.00
CA PHE A 139 10.28 4.36 -7.61
C PHE A 139 10.67 3.53 -8.84
N ASN A 140 11.93 3.15 -8.89
CA ASN A 140 12.45 2.25 -9.91
C ASN A 140 13.17 1.10 -9.21
N ASP A 141 12.70 -0.11 -9.44
CA ASP A 141 13.19 -1.30 -8.77
C ASP A 141 13.62 -2.35 -9.77
N LEU A 142 14.76 -2.98 -9.50
CA LEU A 142 15.25 -4.13 -10.24
C LEU A 142 15.25 -5.35 -9.32
N VAL A 143 14.50 -6.37 -9.70
CA VAL A 143 14.19 -7.52 -8.85
C VAL A 143 14.71 -8.80 -9.50
N PRO A 144 15.92 -9.26 -9.13
CA PRO A 144 16.45 -10.54 -9.57
C PRO A 144 15.79 -11.69 -8.80
N SER A 145 15.69 -12.83 -9.49
CA SER A 145 15.28 -14.11 -8.92
C SER A 145 16.10 -15.25 -9.53
N ALA A 146 16.40 -16.26 -8.75
CA ALA A 146 17.08 -17.46 -9.22
C ALA A 146 16.61 -18.68 -8.43
N SER A 147 16.54 -19.82 -9.09
CA SER A 147 16.34 -21.11 -8.43
C SER A 147 17.08 -22.23 -9.14
N ILE A 148 17.57 -23.16 -8.35
CA ILE A 148 18.24 -24.36 -8.81
C ILE A 148 17.59 -25.54 -8.12
N GLY A 149 17.28 -26.58 -8.89
CA GLY A 149 16.72 -27.82 -8.39
C GLY A 149 17.51 -29.02 -8.90
N TYR A 150 17.68 -30.00 -8.03
CA TYR A 150 18.29 -31.29 -8.37
C TYR A 150 17.42 -32.42 -7.87
N ARG A 151 17.01 -33.29 -8.78
CA ARG A 151 16.25 -34.51 -8.45
C ARG A 151 17.22 -35.65 -8.17
N ILE A 152 17.29 -36.06 -6.91
CA ILE A 152 18.17 -37.15 -6.47
C ILE A 152 17.61 -38.47 -6.98
N ASN A 153 16.33 -38.73 -6.70
CA ASN A 153 15.55 -39.89 -7.18
C ASN A 153 14.08 -39.46 -7.34
N ASP A 154 13.19 -40.43 -7.59
CA ASP A 154 11.76 -40.14 -7.81
C ASP A 154 11.01 -39.67 -6.56
N GLN A 155 11.56 -39.88 -5.38
CA GLN A 155 10.96 -39.50 -4.08
C GLN A 155 11.65 -38.28 -3.44
N GLN A 156 12.86 -37.90 -3.89
CA GLN A 156 13.67 -36.87 -3.24
C GLN A 156 14.18 -35.85 -4.24
N SER A 157 14.03 -34.58 -3.89
CA SER A 157 14.58 -33.45 -4.64
C SER A 157 15.12 -32.38 -3.70
N LEU A 158 16.16 -31.72 -4.12
CA LEU A 158 16.75 -30.56 -3.44
C LEU A 158 16.48 -29.32 -4.28
N ARG A 159 16.03 -28.24 -3.64
CA ARG A 159 15.80 -26.96 -4.30
C ARG A 159 16.39 -25.83 -3.48
N PHE A 160 17.14 -24.97 -4.14
CA PHE A 160 17.60 -23.69 -3.63
C PHE A 160 16.92 -22.58 -4.44
N ALA A 161 16.42 -21.52 -3.76
CA ALA A 161 15.80 -20.39 -4.42
C ALA A 161 16.21 -19.09 -3.73
N TYR A 162 16.53 -18.09 -4.55
CA TYR A 162 16.74 -16.71 -4.16
C TYR A 162 15.69 -15.83 -4.82
N ASN A 163 14.97 -15.06 -4.04
CA ASN A 163 13.99 -14.10 -4.52
C ASN A 163 14.17 -12.79 -3.76
N MET A 164 14.43 -11.73 -4.48
CA MET A 164 14.35 -10.38 -3.95
C MET A 164 12.88 -9.94 -3.93
N ARG A 165 12.47 -9.21 -2.91
CA ARG A 165 11.13 -8.63 -2.81
C ARG A 165 11.25 -7.13 -2.61
N ILE A 166 10.40 -6.39 -3.32
CA ILE A 166 10.25 -4.95 -3.10
C ILE A 166 9.37 -4.76 -1.86
N TRP A 167 9.91 -4.07 -0.86
CA TRP A 167 9.12 -3.57 0.25
C TRP A 167 8.81 -2.09 -0.01
N ARG A 168 7.52 -1.76 -0.06
CA ARG A 168 7.07 -0.38 -0.22
C ARG A 168 6.50 0.11 1.09
N PRO A 169 6.94 1.30 1.55
CA PRO A 169 6.35 1.90 2.74
C PRO A 169 4.86 2.17 2.48
N ASN A 170 4.06 1.89 3.48
CA ASN A 170 2.64 2.24 3.47
C ASN A 170 2.49 3.77 3.55
N ILE A 171 1.32 4.29 3.17
CA ILE A 171 0.99 5.71 3.18
C ILE A 171 1.31 6.40 4.52
N TRP A 172 1.19 5.67 5.63
CA TRP A 172 1.54 6.15 6.97
C TRP A 172 3.02 6.51 7.15
N TYR A 173 3.93 5.87 6.40
CA TYR A 173 5.37 6.17 6.43
C TYR A 173 5.77 7.24 5.42
N LEU A 174 4.89 7.58 4.50
CA LEU A 174 5.12 8.59 3.47
C LEU A 174 4.53 9.95 3.87
N ASN A 175 3.65 9.96 4.86
CA ASN A 175 3.11 11.19 5.42
C ASN A 175 4.10 11.71 6.47
N PRO A 176 4.70 12.90 6.30
CA PRO A 176 5.69 13.44 7.22
C PRO A 176 5.10 14.01 8.53
N TYR A 177 3.77 13.88 8.75
CA TYR A 177 3.07 14.40 9.93
C TYR A 177 2.09 13.38 10.53
#